data_7da1f977e55a6dcb6731aadcc41a6a30
#
_entry.id   7da1f977e55a6dcb6731aadcc41a6a30
#
_cell.length_a   1.000
_cell.length_b   1.000
_cell.length_c   1.000
_cell.angle_alpha   90.00
_cell.angle_beta   90.00
_cell.angle_gamma   90.00
#
_symmetry.space_group_name_H-M   'P 1'
#
loop_
_entity.id
_entity.type
_entity.pdbx_description
1 polymer ?
#
loop_
_entity_poly.entity_id
_entity_poly.type
_entity_poly.pdbx_seq_one_letter_code
_entity_poly.pdbx_strand_id
1 'polypeptide(L)'
;MQTEKNEHKSNRFTRTFFEQDLILSHRIAQQLHKRFYDRIDHSFFVSMKVLRRQHRDTEAQQIETAVQGLCDKMECDLTQASERIVATFAKAQMPSPCGHSDITASYKAEYSTGYSFRLLDLFSRFDRLLMQIEALELHNLGTADECTSLIRFWHGEFHRFLNALTAVRSRPDPHSSSSKETPHDKA
;
A
#
# COMPACT_ATOMS: atom_id res chain seq x y z
N MET A 1 16.73 -28.64 -46.59
CA MET A 1 15.62 -27.86 -46.03
C MET A 1 15.80 -27.86 -44.53
N GLN A 2 16.45 -26.82 -44.02
CA GLN A 2 16.63 -26.59 -42.57
C GLN A 2 15.48 -25.70 -42.08
N THR A 3 14.65 -26.24 -41.21
CA THR A 3 13.58 -25.53 -40.54
C THR A 3 14.21 -24.74 -39.38
N GLU A 4 14.40 -23.44 -39.59
CA GLU A 4 14.73 -22.50 -38.51
C GLU A 4 13.56 -22.48 -37.47
N LYS A 5 13.82 -23.07 -36.31
CA LYS A 5 12.99 -22.87 -35.13
C LYS A 5 13.15 -21.43 -34.68
N ASN A 6 12.15 -20.60 -34.97
CA ASN A 6 11.97 -19.30 -34.35
C ASN A 6 11.79 -19.49 -32.82
N GLU A 7 12.88 -19.40 -32.08
CA GLU A 7 12.84 -19.26 -30.63
C GLU A 7 12.27 -17.85 -30.32
N HIS A 8 10.97 -17.79 -30.06
CA HIS A 8 10.38 -16.67 -29.36
C HIS A 8 11.04 -16.57 -27.97
N LYS A 9 12.14 -15.81 -27.87
CA LYS A 9 12.69 -15.37 -26.60
C LYS A 9 11.62 -14.55 -25.89
N SER A 10 10.84 -15.21 -25.04
CA SER A 10 9.99 -14.57 -24.06
C SER A 10 10.87 -13.63 -23.25
N ASN A 11 10.72 -12.33 -23.49
CA ASN A 11 11.44 -11.27 -22.79
C ASN A 11 10.87 -11.16 -21.36
N ARG A 12 11.08 -12.21 -20.54
CA ARG A 12 10.65 -12.23 -19.15
C ARG A 12 11.53 -11.24 -18.39
N PHE A 13 10.94 -10.12 -18.00
CA PHE A 13 11.61 -9.17 -17.11
C PHE A 13 11.96 -9.86 -15.79
N THR A 14 13.23 -9.92 -15.48
CA THR A 14 13.70 -10.40 -14.18
C THR A 14 13.35 -9.36 -13.14
N ARG A 15 12.60 -9.78 -12.11
CA ARG A 15 12.25 -8.95 -10.97
C ARG A 15 13.27 -9.17 -9.86
N THR A 16 13.95 -8.10 -9.46
CA THR A 16 14.84 -8.11 -8.29
C THR A 16 14.03 -7.75 -7.07
N PHE A 17 14.16 -8.53 -6.01
CA PHE A 17 13.53 -8.31 -4.71
C PHE A 17 14.57 -7.95 -3.68
N PHE A 18 14.16 -7.17 -2.72
CA PHE A 18 14.84 -6.96 -1.45
C PHE A 18 13.92 -7.49 -0.35
N GLU A 19 14.50 -8.05 0.69
CA GLU A 19 13.75 -8.58 1.83
C GLU A 19 13.83 -7.60 3.00
N GLN A 20 12.73 -7.48 3.75
CA GLN A 20 12.66 -6.78 5.01
C GLN A 20 11.77 -7.55 5.97
N ASP A 21 12.19 -7.61 7.23
CA ASP A 21 11.34 -8.12 8.30
C ASP A 21 10.26 -7.09 8.64
N LEU A 22 9.00 -7.50 8.54
CA LEU A 22 7.83 -6.73 8.94
C LEU A 22 7.18 -7.42 10.13
N ILE A 23 7.11 -6.71 11.26
CA ILE A 23 6.46 -7.20 12.46
C ILE A 23 5.13 -6.46 12.63
N LEU A 24 4.02 -7.21 12.67
CA LEU A 24 2.69 -6.69 12.89
C LEU A 24 2.06 -7.37 14.11
N SER A 25 1.61 -6.57 15.05
CA SER A 25 1.04 -7.01 16.33
C SER A 25 -0.48 -7.03 16.32
N HIS A 26 -1.13 -6.19 15.54
CA HIS A 26 -2.58 -6.11 15.50
C HIS A 26 -3.17 -6.97 14.37
N ARG A 27 -4.21 -7.77 14.68
CA ARG A 27 -4.84 -8.70 13.74
C ARG A 27 -5.36 -8.04 12.44
N ILE A 28 -5.92 -6.84 12.55
CA ILE A 28 -6.44 -6.09 11.38
C ILE A 28 -5.29 -5.74 10.42
N ALA A 29 -4.16 -5.24 10.94
CA ALA A 29 -2.99 -4.92 10.11
C ALA A 29 -2.45 -6.17 9.40
N GLN A 30 -2.37 -7.31 10.10
CA GLN A 30 -1.96 -8.59 9.54
C GLN A 30 -2.90 -9.06 8.41
N GLN A 31 -4.21 -8.95 8.60
CA GLN A 31 -5.20 -9.33 7.58
C GLN A 31 -5.13 -8.46 6.33
N LEU A 32 -5.01 -7.14 6.50
CA LEU A 32 -4.88 -6.22 5.39
C LEU A 32 -3.56 -6.42 4.63
N HIS A 33 -2.45 -6.65 5.34
CA HIS A 33 -1.17 -6.98 4.73
C HIS A 33 -1.29 -8.22 3.84
N LYS A 34 -1.75 -9.35 4.37
CA LYS A 34 -1.95 -10.61 3.63
C LYS A 34 -2.84 -10.45 2.39
N ARG A 35 -3.85 -9.58 2.48
CA ARG A 35 -4.84 -9.40 1.39
C ARG A 35 -4.34 -8.48 0.27
N PHE A 36 -3.56 -7.46 0.59
CA PHE A 36 -3.30 -6.36 -0.33
C PHE A 36 -1.85 -6.24 -0.77
N TYR A 37 -0.89 -6.57 0.10
CA TYR A 37 0.51 -6.20 -0.11
C TYR A 37 1.08 -6.72 -1.41
N ASP A 38 1.07 -8.03 -1.64
CA ASP A 38 1.68 -8.66 -2.83
C ASP A 38 1.10 -8.13 -4.14
N ARG A 39 -0.21 -7.89 -4.16
CA ARG A 39 -0.90 -7.36 -5.33
C ARG A 39 -0.48 -5.92 -5.64
N ILE A 40 -0.34 -5.08 -4.61
CA ILE A 40 0.06 -3.68 -4.76
C ILE A 40 1.54 -3.61 -5.14
N ASP A 41 2.42 -4.37 -4.50
CA ASP A 41 3.84 -4.43 -4.84
C ASP A 41 4.05 -4.90 -6.29
N HIS A 42 3.33 -5.92 -6.73
CA HIS A 42 3.35 -6.33 -8.13
C HIS A 42 2.87 -5.21 -9.06
N SER A 43 1.82 -4.49 -8.69
CA SER A 43 1.32 -3.35 -9.46
C SER A 43 2.35 -2.24 -9.58
N PHE A 44 3.05 -1.90 -8.50
CA PHE A 44 4.13 -0.91 -8.50
C PHE A 44 5.29 -1.33 -9.41
N PHE A 45 5.70 -2.61 -9.32
CA PHE A 45 6.73 -3.12 -10.22
C PHE A 45 6.35 -2.94 -11.69
N VAL A 46 5.15 -3.35 -12.07
CA VAL A 46 4.67 -3.22 -13.46
C VAL A 46 4.61 -1.74 -13.88
N SER A 47 3.99 -0.90 -13.07
CA SER A 47 3.79 0.51 -13.42
C SER A 47 5.09 1.30 -13.47
N MET A 48 6.04 1.04 -12.56
CA MET A 48 7.25 1.87 -12.45
C MET A 48 8.46 1.29 -13.17
N LYS A 49 8.53 -0.01 -13.39
CA LYS A 49 9.68 -0.66 -14.06
C LYS A 49 9.35 -1.12 -15.47
N VAL A 50 8.21 -1.78 -15.67
CA VAL A 50 7.85 -2.34 -16.98
C VAL A 50 7.42 -1.23 -17.93
N LEU A 51 6.56 -0.28 -17.51
CA LEU A 51 6.13 0.82 -18.38
C LEU A 51 7.31 1.67 -18.84
N ARG A 52 8.25 2.02 -17.96
CA ARG A 52 9.46 2.77 -18.35
C ARG A 52 10.31 2.01 -19.36
N ARG A 53 10.47 0.70 -19.22
CA ARG A 53 11.18 -0.12 -20.22
C ARG A 53 10.45 -0.23 -21.55
N GLN A 54 9.15 0.05 -21.59
CA GLN A 54 8.32 0.12 -22.77
C GLN A 54 8.25 1.54 -23.37
N HIS A 55 9.08 2.47 -22.89
CA HIS A 55 9.09 3.88 -23.32
C HIS A 55 7.77 4.63 -23.05
N ARG A 56 7.03 4.23 -22.00
CA ARG A 56 5.80 4.87 -21.54
C ARG A 56 6.07 5.72 -20.29
N ASP A 57 7.07 6.59 -20.38
CA ASP A 57 7.58 7.34 -19.21
C ASP A 57 6.55 8.31 -18.66
N THR A 58 5.76 8.97 -19.50
CA THR A 58 4.71 9.92 -19.07
C THR A 58 3.65 9.22 -18.23
N GLU A 59 3.20 8.04 -18.64
CA GLU A 59 2.21 7.27 -17.91
C GLU A 59 2.78 6.76 -16.57
N ALA A 60 4.02 6.24 -16.59
CA ALA A 60 4.71 5.84 -15.37
C ALA A 60 4.82 7.02 -14.39
N GLN A 61 5.16 8.22 -14.86
CA GLN A 61 5.26 9.42 -14.05
C GLN A 61 3.91 9.85 -13.45
N GLN A 62 2.82 9.77 -14.20
CA GLN A 62 1.48 10.07 -13.71
C GLN A 62 1.07 9.11 -12.58
N ILE A 63 1.34 7.81 -12.75
CA ILE A 63 1.08 6.80 -11.74
C ILE A 63 1.93 7.05 -10.49
N GLU A 64 3.23 7.33 -10.65
CA GLU A 64 4.12 7.65 -9.53
C GLU A 64 3.60 8.85 -8.73
N THR A 65 3.23 9.95 -9.40
CA THR A 65 2.70 11.15 -8.76
C THR A 65 1.43 10.84 -7.98
N ALA A 66 0.51 10.06 -8.56
CA ALA A 66 -0.72 9.66 -7.87
C ALA A 66 -0.45 8.78 -6.64
N VAL A 67 0.44 7.78 -6.77
CA VAL A 67 0.84 6.90 -5.67
C VAL A 67 1.51 7.70 -4.56
N GLN A 68 2.42 8.61 -4.92
CA GLN A 68 3.11 9.48 -3.96
C GLN A 68 2.11 10.31 -3.16
N GLY A 69 1.17 11.00 -3.83
CA GLY A 69 0.17 11.80 -3.15
C GLY A 69 -0.72 11.00 -2.18
N LEU A 70 -1.09 9.76 -2.55
CA LEU A 70 -1.85 8.87 -1.66
C LEU A 70 -1.01 8.46 -0.44
N CYS A 71 0.26 8.11 -0.64
CA CYS A 71 1.15 7.72 0.46
C CYS A 71 1.44 8.90 1.39
N ASP A 72 1.73 10.10 0.85
CA ASP A 72 2.01 11.31 1.63
C ASP A 72 0.81 11.67 2.52
N LYS A 73 -0.40 11.60 1.96
CA LYS A 73 -1.62 11.84 2.71
C LYS A 73 -1.79 10.84 3.85
N MET A 74 -1.71 9.55 3.57
CA MET A 74 -1.87 8.50 4.58
C MET A 74 -0.82 8.60 5.69
N GLU A 75 0.44 8.89 5.33
CA GLU A 75 1.52 9.09 6.29
C GLU A 75 1.23 10.28 7.23
N CYS A 76 0.77 11.40 6.67
CA CYS A 76 0.37 12.57 7.44
C CYS A 76 -0.78 12.25 8.40
N ASP A 77 -1.83 11.59 7.90
CA ASP A 77 -3.02 11.24 8.68
C ASP A 77 -2.67 10.29 9.84
N LEU A 78 -1.86 9.24 9.60
CA LEU A 78 -1.40 8.30 10.64
C LEU A 78 -0.50 9.00 11.68
N THR A 79 0.40 9.88 11.24
CA THR A 79 1.29 10.63 12.13
C THR A 79 0.48 11.53 13.06
N GLN A 80 -0.43 12.32 12.53
CA GLN A 80 -1.28 13.21 13.32
C GLN A 80 -2.16 12.44 14.33
N ALA A 81 -2.69 11.29 13.92
CA ALA A 81 -3.48 10.46 14.83
C ALA A 81 -2.62 9.89 15.98
N SER A 82 -1.44 9.37 15.66
CA SER A 82 -0.51 8.87 16.67
C SER A 82 -0.08 9.97 17.64
N GLU A 83 0.24 11.17 17.14
CA GLU A 83 0.61 12.32 17.98
C GLU A 83 -0.51 12.73 18.94
N ARG A 84 -1.78 12.72 18.50
CA ARG A 84 -2.94 13.01 19.37
C ARG A 84 -3.06 12.01 20.51
N ILE A 85 -2.85 10.72 20.23
CA ILE A 85 -2.89 9.67 21.25
C ILE A 85 -1.72 9.85 22.23
N VAL A 86 -0.50 10.06 21.73
CA VAL A 86 0.68 10.31 22.56
C VAL A 86 0.46 11.53 23.47
N ALA A 87 -0.12 12.61 22.94
CA ALA A 87 -0.47 13.79 23.74
C ALA A 87 -1.49 13.49 24.84
N THR A 88 -2.43 12.55 24.61
CA THR A 88 -3.38 12.10 25.65
C THR A 88 -2.66 11.39 26.79
N PHE A 89 -1.73 10.49 26.47
CA PHE A 89 -0.89 9.83 27.48
C PHE A 89 -0.03 10.83 28.26
N ALA A 90 0.58 11.78 27.57
CA ALA A 90 1.41 12.81 28.20
C ALA A 90 0.59 13.69 29.19
N LYS A 91 -0.65 14.07 28.82
CA LYS A 91 -1.57 14.81 29.73
C LYS A 91 -1.92 14.01 30.95
N ALA A 92 -2.03 12.69 30.82
CA ALA A 92 -2.27 11.78 31.95
C ALA A 92 -1.01 11.45 32.75
N GLN A 93 0.14 12.05 32.41
CA GLN A 93 1.46 11.78 33.02
C GLN A 93 1.88 10.30 32.92
N MET A 94 1.46 9.63 31.86
CA MET A 94 1.79 8.24 31.55
C MET A 94 2.86 8.16 30.45
N PRO A 95 3.70 7.11 30.46
CA PRO A 95 4.66 6.90 29.38
C PRO A 95 3.94 6.64 28.05
N SER A 96 4.58 7.00 26.93
CA SER A 96 4.05 6.69 25.61
C SER A 96 3.79 5.19 25.45
N PRO A 97 2.63 4.78 24.92
CA PRO A 97 2.29 3.37 24.84
C PRO A 97 3.22 2.65 23.85
N CYS A 98 3.90 1.63 24.37
CA CYS A 98 4.69 0.66 23.61
C CYS A 98 4.03 -0.71 23.82
N GLY A 99 3.07 -1.06 22.95
CA GLY A 99 2.37 -2.32 23.05
C GLY A 99 3.07 -3.44 22.28
N HIS A 100 3.15 -4.62 22.88
CA HIS A 100 3.37 -5.89 22.18
C HIS A 100 2.14 -6.76 22.41
N SER A 101 1.72 -7.48 21.37
CA SER A 101 0.59 -8.41 21.44
C SER A 101 1.09 -9.85 21.38
N ASP A 102 0.41 -10.76 22.09
CA ASP A 102 0.68 -12.19 22.02
C ASP A 102 0.45 -12.78 20.62
N ILE A 103 -0.27 -12.08 19.77
CA ILE A 103 -0.56 -12.48 18.39
C ILE A 103 0.37 -11.84 17.36
N THR A 104 1.51 -11.30 17.79
CA THR A 104 2.51 -10.70 16.91
C THR A 104 2.94 -11.69 15.83
N ALA A 105 2.89 -11.25 14.57
CA ALA A 105 3.34 -12.03 13.43
C ALA A 105 4.53 -11.34 12.74
N SER A 106 5.57 -12.11 12.45
CA SER A 106 6.72 -11.66 11.65
C SER A 106 6.56 -12.16 10.21
N TYR A 107 6.74 -11.25 9.25
CA TYR A 107 6.70 -11.51 7.82
C TYR A 107 8.05 -11.15 7.22
N LYS A 108 8.59 -12.03 6.40
CA LYS A 108 9.64 -11.65 5.45
C LYS A 108 8.97 -11.04 4.24
N ALA A 109 8.92 -9.71 4.20
CA ALA A 109 8.27 -8.99 3.12
C ALA A 109 9.27 -8.72 2.00
N GLU A 110 8.98 -9.21 0.82
CA GLU A 110 9.73 -8.90 -0.38
C GLU A 110 9.21 -7.58 -0.97
N TYR A 111 10.09 -6.67 -1.36
CA TYR A 111 9.72 -5.44 -2.05
C TYR A 111 10.58 -5.23 -3.30
N SER A 112 9.97 -4.65 -4.32
CA SER A 112 10.59 -4.48 -5.62
C SER A 112 10.82 -3.02 -6.02
N THR A 113 10.22 -2.08 -5.28
CA THR A 113 10.29 -0.64 -5.53
C THR A 113 10.40 0.15 -4.23
N GLY A 114 10.85 1.41 -4.32
CA GLY A 114 10.85 2.32 -3.16
C GLY A 114 9.44 2.57 -2.60
N TYR A 115 8.40 2.53 -3.43
CA TYR A 115 7.01 2.67 -2.99
C TYR A 115 6.51 1.43 -2.26
N SER A 116 6.97 0.24 -2.65
CA SER A 116 6.68 -1.00 -1.92
C SER A 116 7.31 -0.98 -0.52
N PHE A 117 8.54 -0.50 -0.42
CA PHE A 117 9.20 -0.28 0.87
C PHE A 117 8.42 0.72 1.74
N ARG A 118 8.01 1.85 1.15
CA ARG A 118 7.20 2.86 1.85
C ARG A 118 5.85 2.30 2.30
N LEU A 119 5.24 1.42 1.51
CA LEU A 119 3.99 0.73 1.89
C LEU A 119 4.19 -0.17 3.13
N LEU A 120 5.34 -0.85 3.27
CA LEU A 120 5.66 -1.62 4.47
C LEU A 120 5.78 -0.72 5.71
N ASP A 121 6.40 0.46 5.58
CA ASP A 121 6.47 1.45 6.67
C ASP A 121 5.06 1.93 7.07
N LEU A 122 4.18 2.21 6.10
CA LEU A 122 2.79 2.58 6.37
C LEU A 122 2.01 1.47 7.08
N PHE A 123 2.24 0.19 6.75
CA PHE A 123 1.66 -0.92 7.52
C PHE A 123 2.17 -0.95 8.96
N SER A 124 3.46 -0.72 9.19
CA SER A 124 4.04 -0.66 10.54
C SER A 124 3.47 0.51 11.36
N ARG A 125 3.31 1.69 10.74
CA ARG A 125 2.71 2.86 11.40
C ARG A 125 1.23 2.64 11.72
N PHE A 126 0.49 2.03 10.80
CA PHE A 126 -0.92 1.67 10.99
C PHE A 126 -1.08 0.65 12.13
N ASP A 127 -0.27 -0.39 12.15
CA ASP A 127 -0.23 -1.39 13.23
C ASP A 127 0.02 -0.73 14.59
N ARG A 128 1.04 0.14 14.67
CA ARG A 128 1.37 0.89 15.88
C ARG A 128 0.20 1.77 16.34
N LEU A 129 -0.47 2.46 15.42
CA LEU A 129 -1.62 3.29 15.74
C LEU A 129 -2.76 2.47 16.37
N LEU A 130 -3.06 1.29 15.81
CA LEU A 130 -4.09 0.41 16.38
C LEU A 130 -3.73 -0.06 17.77
N MET A 131 -2.46 -0.43 18.01
CA MET A 131 -1.97 -0.81 19.34
C MET A 131 -2.03 0.37 20.33
N GLN A 132 -1.77 1.60 19.88
CA GLN A 132 -1.91 2.79 20.71
C GLN A 132 -3.37 3.07 21.10
N ILE A 133 -4.33 2.82 20.19
CA ILE A 133 -5.76 2.95 20.49
C ILE A 133 -6.19 1.92 21.54
N GLU A 134 -5.77 0.66 21.41
CA GLU A 134 -6.04 -0.38 22.44
C GLU A 134 -5.45 0.01 23.80
N ALA A 135 -4.27 0.61 23.80
CA ALA A 135 -3.63 1.07 25.04
C ALA A 135 -4.43 2.18 25.74
N LEU A 136 -5.21 3.03 25.03
CA LEU A 136 -6.11 4.01 25.67
C LEU A 136 -7.15 3.32 26.56
N GLU A 137 -7.73 2.22 26.08
CA GLU A 137 -8.70 1.43 26.85
C GLU A 137 -8.03 0.78 28.07
N LEU A 138 -6.90 0.11 27.88
CA LEU A 138 -6.16 -0.57 28.94
C LEU A 138 -5.74 0.37 30.08
N HIS A 139 -5.47 1.64 29.76
CA HIS A 139 -5.09 2.65 30.74
C HIS A 139 -6.26 3.54 31.21
N ASN A 140 -7.51 3.18 30.88
CA ASN A 140 -8.72 3.95 31.21
C ASN A 140 -8.68 5.42 30.74
N LEU A 141 -7.98 5.69 29.62
CA LEU A 141 -7.92 7.00 28.97
C LEU A 141 -8.97 7.17 27.86
N GLY A 142 -9.68 6.11 27.54
CA GLY A 142 -10.81 6.04 26.63
C GLY A 142 -11.74 4.89 27.00
N THR A 143 -12.99 4.98 26.59
CA THR A 143 -13.96 3.88 26.78
C THR A 143 -13.79 2.81 25.70
N ALA A 144 -14.23 1.57 25.98
CA ALA A 144 -14.21 0.47 25.01
C ALA A 144 -14.94 0.82 23.69
N ASP A 145 -16.07 1.52 23.80
CA ASP A 145 -16.85 1.93 22.62
C ASP A 145 -16.12 2.99 21.77
N GLU A 146 -15.46 3.96 22.42
CA GLU A 146 -14.65 4.96 21.72
C GLU A 146 -13.47 4.32 21.03
N CYS A 147 -12.72 3.45 21.70
CA CYS A 147 -11.58 2.74 21.13
C CYS A 147 -11.99 1.83 19.99
N THR A 148 -13.08 1.07 20.14
CA THR A 148 -13.65 0.24 19.07
C THR A 148 -14.06 1.09 17.86
N SER A 149 -14.66 2.25 18.08
CA SER A 149 -15.08 3.17 17.02
C SER A 149 -13.87 3.76 16.28
N LEU A 150 -12.80 4.11 16.99
CA LEU A 150 -11.54 4.59 16.39
C LEU A 150 -10.86 3.49 15.56
N ILE A 151 -10.80 2.26 16.07
CA ILE A 151 -10.25 1.10 15.33
C ILE A 151 -11.04 0.87 14.03
N ARG A 152 -12.38 0.90 14.07
CA ARG A 152 -13.23 0.74 12.88
C ARG A 152 -13.02 1.88 11.89
N PHE A 153 -12.91 3.11 12.37
CA PHE A 153 -12.62 4.27 11.53
C PHE A 153 -11.29 4.09 10.79
N TRP A 154 -10.21 3.81 11.50
CA TRP A 154 -8.89 3.65 10.91
C TRP A 154 -8.76 2.43 10.01
N HIS A 155 -9.43 1.33 10.34
CA HIS A 155 -9.56 0.20 9.44
C HIS A 155 -10.21 0.61 8.11
N GLY A 156 -11.31 1.37 8.16
CA GLY A 156 -11.99 1.88 6.98
C GLY A 156 -11.12 2.82 6.14
N GLU A 157 -10.40 3.76 6.77
CA GLU A 157 -9.51 4.71 6.08
C GLU A 157 -8.34 3.98 5.42
N PHE A 158 -7.67 3.09 6.14
CA PHE A 158 -6.53 2.35 5.59
C PHE A 158 -6.96 1.39 4.48
N HIS A 159 -8.11 0.75 4.62
CA HIS A 159 -8.69 -0.10 3.57
C HIS A 159 -9.04 0.71 2.30
N ARG A 160 -9.60 1.93 2.45
CA ARG A 160 -9.87 2.84 1.33
C ARG A 160 -8.56 3.26 0.63
N PHE A 161 -7.54 3.58 1.38
CA PHE A 161 -6.19 3.88 0.86
C PHE A 161 -5.63 2.71 0.03
N LEU A 162 -5.65 1.48 0.55
CA LEU A 162 -5.17 0.29 -0.16
C LEU A 162 -5.97 0.02 -1.45
N ASN A 163 -7.29 0.23 -1.43
CA ASN A 163 -8.11 0.14 -2.63
C ASN A 163 -7.77 1.24 -3.65
N ALA A 164 -7.53 2.48 -3.19
CA ALA A 164 -7.11 3.57 -4.07
C ALA A 164 -5.77 3.26 -4.75
N LEU A 165 -4.77 2.76 -4.02
CA LEU A 165 -3.51 2.30 -4.60
C LEU A 165 -3.71 1.20 -5.66
N THR A 166 -4.62 0.27 -5.40
CA THR A 166 -4.95 -0.78 -6.36
C THR A 166 -5.61 -0.23 -7.62
N ALA A 167 -6.42 0.81 -7.49
CA ALA A 167 -7.19 1.42 -8.59
C ALA A 167 -6.33 2.34 -9.49
N VAL A 168 -5.20 2.86 -9.02
CA VAL A 168 -4.32 3.75 -9.80
C VAL A 168 -3.89 3.11 -11.13
N ARG A 169 -3.70 1.80 -11.16
CA ARG A 169 -3.35 1.04 -12.38
C ARG A 169 -4.52 0.90 -13.38
N SER A 170 -5.76 0.99 -12.90
CA SER A 170 -6.95 0.59 -13.68
C SER A 170 -7.59 1.72 -14.47
N ARG A 171 -6.99 2.91 -14.56
CA ARG A 171 -7.52 3.97 -15.41
C ARG A 171 -7.11 3.71 -16.85
N PRO A 172 -8.04 3.27 -17.74
CA PRO A 172 -7.80 3.26 -19.15
C PRO A 172 -7.56 4.71 -19.60
N ASP A 173 -6.60 4.90 -20.49
CA ASP A 173 -6.30 6.19 -21.08
C ASP A 173 -7.58 6.73 -21.74
N PRO A 174 -8.13 7.91 -21.37
CA PRO A 174 -9.35 8.44 -21.97
C PRO A 174 -9.17 8.73 -23.47
N HIS A 175 -7.94 8.69 -23.98
CA HIS A 175 -7.61 8.96 -25.37
C HIS A 175 -7.42 7.71 -26.25
N SER A 176 -7.48 6.49 -25.72
CA SER A 176 -7.30 5.27 -26.52
C SER A 176 -8.56 4.79 -27.26
N SER A 177 -9.70 5.47 -27.10
CA SER A 177 -10.98 5.09 -27.74
C SER A 177 -11.28 5.81 -29.07
N SER A 178 -10.34 6.59 -29.64
CA SER A 178 -10.59 7.45 -30.80
C SER A 178 -9.90 7.02 -32.11
N SER A 179 -9.69 5.72 -32.34
CA SER A 179 -9.17 5.24 -33.62
C SER A 179 -9.90 3.98 -34.08
N LYS A 180 -11.22 4.06 -34.18
CA LYS A 180 -11.96 3.19 -35.11
C LYS A 180 -12.16 3.99 -36.40
N GLU A 181 -11.16 3.91 -37.27
CA GLU A 181 -11.34 4.27 -38.70
C GLU A 181 -12.41 3.35 -39.28
N THR A 182 -13.45 3.99 -39.78
CA THR A 182 -14.48 3.37 -40.62
C THR A 182 -13.84 2.93 -41.93
N PRO A 183 -14.01 1.68 -42.39
CA PRO A 183 -13.60 1.31 -43.74
C PRO A 183 -14.53 2.01 -44.73
N HIS A 184 -13.92 2.80 -45.61
CA HIS A 184 -14.57 3.36 -46.79
C HIS A 184 -14.97 2.23 -47.72
N ASP A 185 -16.26 2.02 -47.86
CA ASP A 185 -16.89 1.25 -48.91
C ASP A 185 -16.64 1.99 -50.23
N LYS A 186 -15.99 1.33 -51.18
CA LYS A 186 -15.95 1.74 -52.58
C LYS A 186 -16.89 0.86 -53.34
N ALA A 187 -17.95 1.48 -53.85
CA ALA A 187 -18.72 1.01 -54.98
C ALA A 187 -17.94 1.11 -56.31
#